data_05da024c48238f0003a8e792f6228a9d
#
_entry.id   05da024c48238f0003a8e792f6228a9d
#
_cell.length_a   1.000
_cell.length_b   1.000
_cell.length_c   1.000
_cell.angle_alpha   90.00
_cell.angle_beta   90.00
_cell.angle_gamma   90.00
#
_symmetry.space_group_name_H-M   'P 1'
#
loop_
_entity.id
_entity.type
_entity.pdbx_description
1 polymer ?
#
loop_
_entity_poly.entity_id
_entity_poly.type
_entity_poly.pdbx_seq_one_letter_code
_entity_poly.pdbx_strand_id
1 'polypeptide(L)'
;MAEKTLDEMRQAVAEIREKMAAAAREAGRDPAAVQLCAACKTRTAQTIAASAALPIDVFGENHVQELCANYDAGAYCGKPSHFIGHLPVSYTHLRA
;
A
#
# COMPACT_ATOMS: atom_id res chain seq x y z
N MET A 1 -8.72 14.67 11.18
CA MET A 1 -8.57 15.02 9.75
C MET A 1 -9.34 14.01 8.92
N ALA A 2 -10.13 14.50 7.98
CA ALA A 2 -10.90 13.62 7.12
C ALA A 2 -9.99 12.86 6.16
N GLU A 3 -10.38 11.63 5.83
CA GLU A 3 -9.67 10.86 4.83
C GLU A 3 -9.91 11.46 3.44
N LYS A 4 -8.96 11.24 2.54
CA LYS A 4 -9.12 11.67 1.16
C LYS A 4 -10.25 10.90 0.49
N THR A 5 -10.95 11.57 -0.42
CA THR A 5 -11.94 10.90 -1.25
C THR A 5 -11.24 9.95 -2.24
N LEU A 6 -12.02 9.05 -2.82
CA LEU A 6 -11.47 8.13 -3.82
C LEU A 6 -10.91 8.88 -5.02
N ASP A 7 -11.57 9.96 -5.45
CA ASP A 7 -11.08 10.76 -6.57
C ASP A 7 -9.75 11.46 -6.25
N GLU A 8 -9.62 11.98 -5.03
CA GLU A 8 -8.37 12.58 -4.59
C GLU A 8 -7.24 11.55 -4.54
N MET A 9 -7.54 10.35 -4.05
CA MET A 9 -6.56 9.26 -4.03
C MET A 9 -6.18 8.82 -5.44
N ARG A 10 -7.16 8.73 -6.34
CA ARG A 10 -6.89 8.36 -7.73
C ARG A 10 -5.95 9.35 -8.39
N GLN A 11 -6.19 10.64 -8.19
CA GLN A 11 -5.34 11.67 -8.75
C GLN A 11 -3.93 11.63 -8.16
N ALA A 12 -3.82 11.45 -6.84
CA ALA A 12 -2.52 11.36 -6.17
C ALA A 12 -1.72 10.16 -6.67
N VAL A 13 -2.37 9.01 -6.81
CA VAL A 13 -1.71 7.80 -7.31
C VAL A 13 -1.25 7.99 -8.75
N ALA A 14 -2.08 8.61 -9.59
CA ALA A 14 -1.71 8.86 -10.98
C ALA A 14 -0.47 9.76 -11.08
N GLU A 15 -0.42 10.82 -10.28
CA GLU A 15 0.72 11.73 -10.25
C GLU A 15 1.99 11.04 -9.77
N ILE A 16 1.87 10.21 -8.73
CA ILE A 16 3.01 9.46 -8.20
C ILE A 16 3.53 8.48 -9.24
N ARG A 17 2.65 7.74 -9.89
CA ARG A 17 3.07 6.77 -10.90
C ARG A 17 3.72 7.45 -12.09
N GLU A 18 3.26 8.61 -12.47
CA GLU A 18 3.89 9.39 -13.55
C GLU A 18 5.31 9.78 -13.19
N LYS A 19 5.52 10.25 -11.95
CA LYS A 19 6.85 10.60 -11.46
C LYS A 19 7.76 9.36 -11.36
N MET A 20 7.20 8.23 -10.90
CA MET A 20 7.94 6.98 -10.84
C MET A 20 8.39 6.54 -12.23
N ALA A 21 7.50 6.60 -13.20
CA ALA A 21 7.82 6.20 -14.56
C ALA A 21 8.91 7.10 -15.16
N ALA A 22 8.82 8.40 -14.96
CA ALA A 22 9.82 9.34 -15.46
C ALA A 22 11.19 9.08 -14.82
N ALA A 23 11.22 8.88 -13.50
CA ALA A 23 12.47 8.60 -12.79
C ALA A 23 13.10 7.28 -13.24
N ALA A 24 12.26 6.25 -13.45
CA ALA A 24 12.74 4.95 -13.90
C ALA A 24 13.38 5.05 -15.29
N ARG A 25 12.73 5.75 -16.22
CA ARG A 25 13.27 5.94 -17.57
C ARG A 25 14.59 6.72 -17.52
N GLU A 26 14.66 7.76 -16.71
CA GLU A 26 15.87 8.54 -16.56
C GLU A 26 17.03 7.69 -16.01
N ALA A 27 16.72 6.73 -15.13
CA ALA A 27 17.73 5.82 -14.59
C ALA A 27 18.02 4.63 -15.51
N GLY A 28 17.39 4.55 -16.66
CA GLY A 28 17.60 3.43 -17.59
C GLY A 28 16.88 2.16 -17.17
N ARG A 29 15.84 2.27 -16.35
CA ARG A 29 15.08 1.12 -15.86
C ARG A 29 13.71 1.07 -16.54
N ASP A 30 13.16 -0.15 -16.63
CA ASP A 30 11.80 -0.34 -17.11
C ASP A 30 10.82 0.17 -16.04
N PRO A 31 9.95 1.15 -16.37
CA PRO A 31 8.96 1.62 -15.39
C PRO A 31 8.08 0.51 -14.83
N ALA A 32 7.80 -0.53 -15.60
CA ALA A 32 6.97 -1.65 -15.14
C ALA A 32 7.65 -2.49 -14.07
N ALA A 33 8.97 -2.37 -13.91
CA ALA A 33 9.72 -3.10 -12.88
C ALA A 33 9.65 -2.45 -11.50
N VAL A 34 9.10 -1.24 -11.41
CA VAL A 34 9.00 -0.50 -10.16
C VAL A 34 7.57 -0.58 -9.64
N GLN A 35 7.43 -1.05 -8.40
CA GLN A 35 6.11 -1.21 -7.79
C GLN A 35 5.81 -0.07 -6.83
N LEU A 36 4.52 0.28 -6.73
CA LEU A 36 4.04 1.28 -5.79
C LEU A 36 3.48 0.57 -4.57
N CYS A 37 4.06 0.85 -3.41
CA CYS A 37 3.57 0.38 -2.13
C CYS A 37 2.83 1.51 -1.42
N ALA A 38 1.57 1.28 -1.10
CA ALA A 38 0.75 2.26 -0.38
C ALA A 38 0.75 1.94 1.11
N ALA A 39 1.25 2.86 1.91
CA ALA A 39 1.23 2.74 3.37
C ALA A 39 -0.18 3.01 3.88
N CYS A 40 -0.72 2.10 4.67
CA CYS A 40 -2.12 2.13 5.10
C CYS A 40 -2.33 2.70 6.50
N LYS A 41 -1.33 3.36 7.11
CA LYS A 41 -1.45 3.85 8.49
C LYS A 41 -2.73 4.63 8.70
N THR A 42 -3.40 4.31 9.79
CA THR A 42 -4.62 4.97 10.25
C THR A 42 -5.80 4.96 9.27
N ARG A 43 -5.72 4.20 8.19
CA ARG A 43 -6.83 4.07 7.25
C ARG A 43 -7.77 2.95 7.69
N THR A 44 -9.05 3.13 7.41
CA THR A 44 -10.04 2.08 7.70
C THR A 44 -9.96 0.97 6.65
N ALA A 45 -10.45 -0.21 7.00
CA ALA A 45 -10.53 -1.32 6.05
C ALA A 45 -11.36 -0.94 4.81
N GLN A 46 -12.40 -0.15 5.01
CA GLN A 46 -13.26 0.31 3.91
C GLN A 46 -12.50 1.20 2.94
N THR A 47 -11.69 2.12 3.47
CA THR A 47 -10.88 3.01 2.63
C THR A 47 -9.82 2.21 1.86
N ILE A 48 -9.17 1.25 2.52
CA ILE A 48 -8.18 0.40 1.88
C ILE A 48 -8.82 -0.39 0.74
N ALA A 49 -9.97 -1.01 0.99
CA ALA A 49 -10.67 -1.78 -0.01
C ALA A 49 -11.10 -0.91 -1.21
N ALA A 50 -11.55 0.31 -0.95
CA ALA A 50 -11.90 1.23 -2.02
C ALA A 50 -10.68 1.60 -2.87
N SER A 51 -9.54 1.83 -2.23
CA SER A 51 -8.30 2.20 -2.92
C SER A 51 -7.69 1.03 -3.71
N ALA A 52 -8.10 -0.21 -3.43
CA ALA A 52 -7.59 -1.37 -4.16
C ALA A 52 -7.96 -1.35 -5.65
N ALA A 53 -8.94 -0.55 -6.04
CA ALA A 53 -9.29 -0.36 -7.45
C ALA A 53 -8.30 0.54 -8.18
N LEU A 54 -7.42 1.22 -7.47
CA LEU A 54 -6.42 2.12 -8.04
C LEU A 54 -5.16 1.34 -8.44
N PRO A 55 -4.29 1.93 -9.29
CA PRO A 55 -3.06 1.24 -9.72
C PRO A 55 -1.98 1.23 -8.66
N ILE A 56 -2.29 0.60 -7.54
CA ILE A 56 -1.39 0.34 -6.43
C ILE A 56 -0.97 -1.13 -6.53
N ASP A 57 0.32 -1.42 -6.41
CA ASP A 57 0.83 -2.78 -6.56
C ASP A 57 0.77 -3.57 -5.27
N VAL A 58 1.05 -2.93 -4.14
CA VAL A 58 1.14 -3.61 -2.85
C VAL A 58 0.70 -2.65 -1.75
N PHE A 59 0.08 -3.18 -0.69
CA PHE A 59 -0.23 -2.41 0.50
C PHE A 59 0.81 -2.68 1.58
N GLY A 60 1.19 -1.65 2.31
CA GLY A 60 2.16 -1.75 3.39
C GLY A 60 1.56 -1.36 4.73
N GLU A 61 1.82 -2.15 5.76
CA GLU A 61 1.36 -1.88 7.11
C GLU A 61 2.54 -1.77 8.07
N ASN A 62 2.45 -0.81 8.99
CA ASN A 62 3.47 -0.58 10.00
C ASN A 62 3.23 -1.34 11.30
N HIS A 63 2.03 -1.85 11.50
CA HIS A 63 1.65 -2.54 12.74
C HIS A 63 1.09 -3.92 12.41
N VAL A 64 1.60 -4.94 13.10
CA VAL A 64 1.19 -6.33 12.86
C VAL A 64 -0.29 -6.52 13.11
N GLN A 65 -0.84 -5.90 14.14
CA GLN A 65 -2.26 -6.01 14.46
C GLN A 65 -3.13 -5.48 13.33
N GLU A 66 -2.74 -4.37 12.74
CA GLU A 66 -3.48 -3.78 11.63
C GLU A 66 -3.36 -4.65 10.37
N LEU A 67 -2.17 -5.18 10.12
CA LEU A 67 -1.98 -6.09 9.00
C LEU A 67 -2.90 -7.30 9.11
N CYS A 68 -2.92 -7.95 10.26
CA CYS A 68 -3.77 -9.11 10.48
C CYS A 68 -5.25 -8.77 10.38
N ALA A 69 -5.68 -7.68 11.01
CA ALA A 69 -7.08 -7.27 10.99
C ALA A 69 -7.56 -6.93 9.58
N ASN A 70 -6.77 -6.19 8.83
CA ASN A 70 -7.13 -5.80 7.48
C ASN A 70 -7.09 -6.98 6.50
N TYR A 71 -6.15 -7.90 6.70
CA TYR A 71 -6.09 -9.12 5.93
C TYR A 71 -7.34 -9.97 6.16
N ASP A 72 -7.71 -10.17 7.43
CA ASP A 72 -8.89 -10.95 7.79
C ASP A 72 -10.18 -10.31 7.27
N ALA A 73 -10.22 -9.00 7.21
CA ALA A 73 -11.36 -8.26 6.67
C ALA A 73 -11.42 -8.28 5.13
N GLY A 74 -10.42 -8.83 4.46
CA GLY A 74 -10.36 -8.83 3.01
C GLY A 74 -10.11 -7.46 2.41
N ALA A 75 -9.55 -6.53 3.18
CA ALA A 75 -9.40 -5.14 2.75
C ALA A 75 -8.44 -4.98 1.57
N TYR A 76 -7.50 -5.88 1.40
CA TYR A 76 -6.51 -5.77 0.33
C TYR A 76 -7.00 -6.28 -1.02
N CYS A 77 -8.18 -6.89 -1.05
CA CYS A 77 -8.85 -7.33 -2.28
C CYS A 77 -7.94 -8.19 -3.17
N GLY A 78 -7.17 -9.07 -2.56
CA GLY A 78 -6.28 -9.98 -3.28
C GLY A 78 -4.94 -9.41 -3.67
N LYS A 79 -4.68 -8.13 -3.42
CA LYS A 79 -3.36 -7.55 -3.65
C LYS A 79 -2.38 -7.95 -2.55
N PRO A 80 -1.08 -8.03 -2.86
CA PRO A 80 -0.08 -8.33 -1.83
C PRO A 80 -0.07 -7.28 -0.73
N SER A 81 0.18 -7.72 0.49
CA SER A 81 0.37 -6.83 1.63
C SER A 81 1.70 -7.15 2.29
N HIS A 82 2.47 -6.11 2.61
CA HIS A 82 3.80 -6.25 3.20
C HIS A 82 3.84 -5.55 4.55
N PHE A 83 4.56 -6.14 5.48
CA PHE A 83 4.86 -5.47 6.74
C PHE A 83 6.08 -4.56 6.50
N ILE A 84 5.90 -3.27 6.67
CA ILE A 84 6.94 -2.28 6.40
C ILE A 84 7.40 -1.57 7.68
N GLY A 85 6.91 -2.02 8.84
CA GLY A 85 7.28 -1.46 10.13
C GLY A 85 8.40 -2.25 10.78
N HIS A 86 8.70 -1.87 12.02
CA HIS A 86 9.68 -2.55 12.83
C HIS A 86 9.01 -3.66 13.62
N LEU A 87 9.46 -4.90 13.47
CA LEU A 87 8.86 -6.04 14.14
C LEU A 87 9.35 -6.13 15.59
N PRO A 88 8.45 -6.00 16.59
CA PRO A 88 8.86 -6.14 17.99
C PRO A 88 9.37 -7.55 18.30
N VAL A 89 10.22 -7.66 19.31
CA VAL A 89 10.79 -8.95 19.72
C VAL A 89 9.68 -9.96 20.05
N SER A 90 8.58 -9.50 20.64
CA SER A 90 7.45 -10.36 20.98
C SER A 90 6.79 -11.03 19.77
N TYR A 91 7.06 -10.56 18.56
CA TYR A 91 6.50 -11.12 17.33
C TYR A 91 7.54 -11.91 16.50
N THR A 92 8.75 -12.08 17.01
CA THR A 92 9.81 -12.71 16.22
C THR A 92 9.52 -14.16 15.85
N HIS A 93 8.63 -14.82 16.58
CA HIS A 93 8.24 -16.21 16.31
C HIS A 93 6.94 -16.32 15.49
N LEU A 94 6.36 -15.20 15.09
CA LEU A 94 5.16 -15.23 14.25
C LEU A 94 5.52 -15.68 12.85
N ARG A 95 4.64 -16.45 12.26
CA ARG A 95 4.79 -16.86 10.87
C ARG A 95 4.13 -15.82 9.97
N ALA A 96 4.80 -15.52 8.91
CA ALA A 96 4.26 -14.65 7.89
C ALA A 96 3.11 -15.35 7.14
#